data_991012d200015e1828945e828abacf8d
#
_entry.id   991012d200015e1828945e828abacf8d
#
_cell.length_a   1.000
_cell.length_b   1.000
_cell.length_c   1.000
_cell.angle_alpha   90.00
_cell.angle_beta   90.00
_cell.angle_gamma   90.00
#
_symmetry.space_group_name_H-M   'P 1'
#
loop_
_entity.id
_entity.type
_entity.pdbx_description
1 polymer ?
#
loop_
_entity_poly.entity_id
_entity_poly.type
_entity_poly.pdbx_seq_one_letter_code
_entity_poly.pdbx_strand_id
1 'polypeptide(L)'
;MMLLLFLASSSAELDALDQAVARCDRAASTPAFAAESERRSQFQLDSYKEQEAIVAARLDFAQRRRELREAATPRKASADEQKLVLEDALIEDRQRALNDQRMLEGLRRDAMDAMRRHFLAHCATGKDKK
;
A
#
# COMPACT_ATOMS: atom_id res chain seq x y z
N MET A 1 -14.21 -1.51 -3.30
CA MET A 1 -14.08 -1.73 -4.75
C MET A 1 -12.97 -0.93 -5.43
N MET A 2 -12.48 0.16 -4.86
CA MET A 2 -11.36 0.95 -5.44
C MET A 2 -9.96 0.31 -5.30
N LEU A 3 -9.76 -0.58 -4.35
CA LEU A 3 -8.45 -1.19 -4.08
C LEU A 3 -7.99 -2.19 -5.16
N LEU A 4 -8.91 -2.92 -5.76
CA LEU A 4 -8.60 -3.93 -6.79
C LEU A 4 -8.15 -3.31 -8.13
N LEU A 5 -8.63 -2.13 -8.46
CA LEU A 5 -8.22 -1.39 -9.66
C LEU A 5 -6.78 -0.87 -9.58
N PHE A 6 -6.32 -0.50 -8.38
CA PHE A 6 -4.94 -0.04 -8.16
C PHE A 6 -3.91 -1.17 -8.31
N LEU A 7 -4.23 -2.38 -7.88
CA LEU A 7 -3.32 -3.53 -7.97
C LEU A 7 -3.13 -3.99 -9.43
N ALA A 8 -4.20 -4.02 -10.20
CA ALA A 8 -4.14 -4.39 -11.63
C ALA A 8 -3.35 -3.37 -12.46
N SER A 9 -3.52 -2.09 -12.18
CA SER A 9 -2.77 -0.99 -12.82
C SER A 9 -1.27 -1.09 -12.53
N SER A 10 -0.90 -1.35 -11.28
CA SER A 10 0.51 -1.46 -10.85
C SER A 10 1.25 -2.62 -11.52
N SER A 11 0.60 -3.77 -11.69
CA SER A 11 1.18 -4.93 -12.37
C SER A 11 1.42 -4.66 -13.86
N ALA A 12 0.45 -4.08 -14.56
CA ALA A 12 0.58 -3.73 -15.97
C ALA A 12 1.68 -2.69 -16.23
N GLU A 13 1.83 -1.71 -15.34
CA GLU A 13 2.91 -0.71 -15.42
C GLU A 13 4.29 -1.36 -15.24
N LEU A 14 4.45 -2.28 -14.30
CA LEU A 14 5.70 -3.00 -14.08
C LEU A 14 6.06 -3.90 -15.27
N ASP A 15 5.09 -4.59 -15.84
CA ASP A 15 5.29 -5.43 -17.02
C ASP A 15 5.72 -4.59 -18.23
N ALA A 16 5.09 -3.45 -18.45
CA ALA A 16 5.45 -2.51 -19.51
C ALA A 16 6.87 -1.96 -19.32
N LEU A 17 7.24 -1.63 -18.08
CA LEU A 17 8.60 -1.17 -17.76
C LEU A 17 9.63 -2.27 -17.96
N ASP A 18 9.36 -3.50 -17.55
CA ASP A 18 10.24 -4.64 -17.74
C ASP A 18 10.53 -4.87 -19.23
N GLN A 19 9.52 -4.79 -20.07
CA GLN A 19 9.68 -4.88 -21.52
C GLN A 19 10.50 -3.71 -22.10
N ALA A 20 10.27 -2.49 -21.62
CA ALA A 20 11.04 -1.32 -22.04
C ALA A 20 12.51 -1.43 -21.65
N VAL A 21 12.80 -1.90 -20.44
CA VAL A 21 14.16 -2.16 -19.94
C VAL A 21 14.85 -3.24 -20.76
N ALA A 22 14.15 -4.33 -21.08
CA ALA A 22 14.69 -5.42 -21.90
C ALA A 22 15.09 -4.96 -23.32
N ARG A 23 14.38 -3.97 -23.87
CA ARG A 23 14.67 -3.35 -25.17
C ARG A 23 15.65 -2.17 -25.09
N CYS A 24 16.11 -1.81 -23.91
CA CYS A 24 16.87 -0.57 -23.68
C CYS A 24 16.16 0.69 -24.20
N ASP A 25 14.86 0.74 -24.04
CA ASP A 25 14.04 1.90 -24.41
C ASP A 25 14.18 2.99 -23.34
N ARG A 26 15.10 3.94 -23.60
CA ARG A 26 15.39 5.03 -22.65
C ARG A 26 14.23 6.02 -22.53
N ALA A 27 13.50 6.25 -23.61
CA ALA A 27 12.38 7.19 -23.61
C ALA A 27 11.26 6.73 -22.67
N ALA A 28 11.03 5.42 -22.56
CA ALA A 28 10.04 4.83 -21.65
C ALA A 28 10.61 4.57 -20.25
N SER A 29 11.86 4.10 -20.13
CA SER A 29 12.46 3.64 -18.87
C SER A 29 12.90 4.80 -17.97
N THR A 30 13.55 5.81 -18.50
CA THR A 30 14.11 6.91 -17.70
C THR A 30 13.05 7.71 -16.96
N PRO A 31 11.92 8.11 -17.56
CA PRO A 31 10.86 8.81 -16.84
C PRO A 31 10.23 7.95 -15.73
N ALA A 32 10.08 6.65 -15.94
CA ALA A 32 9.53 5.73 -14.95
C ALA A 32 10.44 5.64 -13.70
N PHE A 33 11.75 5.55 -13.87
CA PHE A 33 12.69 5.56 -12.75
C PHE A 33 12.75 6.92 -12.05
N ALA A 34 12.67 8.01 -12.78
CA ALA A 34 12.67 9.37 -12.21
C ALA A 34 11.41 9.62 -11.36
N ALA A 35 10.25 9.12 -11.76
CA ALA A 35 8.99 9.27 -11.04
C ALA A 35 8.91 8.44 -9.76
N GLU A 36 9.75 7.40 -9.61
CA GLU A 36 9.66 6.43 -8.54
C GLU A 36 9.89 7.03 -7.14
N SER A 37 10.79 7.99 -7.00
CA SER A 37 11.08 8.65 -5.72
C SER A 37 9.85 9.37 -5.16
N GLU A 38 9.16 10.15 -5.99
CA GLU A 38 7.94 10.85 -5.60
C GLU A 38 6.82 9.87 -5.27
N ARG A 39 6.65 8.84 -6.08
CA ARG A 39 5.66 7.78 -5.83
C ARG A 39 5.88 7.09 -4.49
N ARG A 40 7.12 6.76 -4.15
CA ARG A 40 7.49 6.15 -2.85
C ARG A 40 7.19 7.09 -1.68
N SER A 41 7.50 8.36 -1.82
CA SER A 41 7.21 9.37 -0.81
C SER A 41 5.71 9.53 -0.58
N GLN A 42 4.92 9.55 -1.66
CA GLN A 42 3.47 9.61 -1.56
C GLN A 42 2.88 8.37 -0.90
N PHE A 43 3.38 7.19 -1.25
CA PHE A 43 2.95 5.95 -0.60
C PHE A 43 3.25 5.95 0.91
N GLN A 44 4.42 6.40 1.32
CA GLN A 44 4.77 6.51 2.74
C GLN A 44 3.86 7.46 3.49
N LEU A 45 3.56 8.61 2.90
CA LEU A 45 2.65 9.59 3.49
C LEU A 45 1.22 9.03 3.62
N ASP A 46 0.71 8.40 2.58
CA ASP A 46 -0.63 7.80 2.60
C ASP A 46 -0.73 6.64 3.59
N SER A 47 0.30 5.81 3.67
CA SER A 47 0.40 4.71 4.65
C SER A 47 0.45 5.22 6.08
N TYR A 48 1.17 6.32 6.33
CA TYR A 48 1.22 6.96 7.63
C TYR A 48 -0.16 7.50 8.04
N LYS A 49 -0.83 8.22 7.15
CA LYS A 49 -2.18 8.74 7.40
C LYS A 49 -3.20 7.63 7.69
N GLU A 50 -3.13 6.55 6.94
CA GLU A 50 -4.00 5.39 7.16
C GLU A 50 -3.70 4.73 8.51
N GLN A 51 -2.42 4.56 8.88
CA GLN A 51 -2.04 4.02 10.18
C GLN A 51 -2.50 4.91 11.32
N GLU A 52 -2.37 6.22 11.18
CA GLU A 52 -2.86 7.20 12.16
C GLU A 52 -4.38 7.09 12.34
N ALA A 53 -5.12 6.97 11.24
CA ALA A 53 -6.56 6.79 11.28
C ALA A 53 -6.98 5.46 11.96
N ILE A 54 -6.23 4.38 11.73
CA ILE A 54 -6.47 3.09 12.41
C ILE A 54 -6.22 3.19 13.91
N VAL A 55 -5.13 3.85 14.31
CA VAL A 55 -4.83 4.09 15.74
C VAL A 55 -5.91 4.92 16.40
N ALA A 56 -6.36 5.99 15.75
CA ALA A 56 -7.47 6.81 16.25
C ALA A 56 -8.77 6.00 16.39
N ALA A 57 -9.07 5.15 15.43
CA ALA A 57 -10.24 4.26 15.50
C ALA A 57 -10.15 3.26 16.66
N ARG A 58 -8.96 2.71 16.91
CA ARG A 58 -8.74 1.81 18.06
C ARG A 58 -8.91 2.51 19.40
N LEU A 59 -8.41 3.73 19.53
CA LEU A 59 -8.57 4.52 20.75
C LEU A 59 -10.04 4.88 21.03
N ASP A 60 -10.76 5.32 20.00
CA ASP A 60 -12.19 5.58 20.08
C ASP A 60 -13.00 4.32 20.45
N PHE A 61 -12.68 3.20 19.82
CA PHE A 61 -13.27 1.90 20.14
C PHE A 61 -13.03 1.50 21.59
N ALA A 62 -11.81 1.63 22.09
CA ALA A 62 -11.45 1.30 23.47
C ALA A 62 -12.20 2.18 24.47
N GLN A 63 -12.40 3.46 24.18
CA GLN A 63 -13.16 4.39 25.00
C GLN A 63 -14.64 3.99 25.05
N ARG A 64 -15.26 3.76 23.89
CA ARG A 64 -16.68 3.35 23.81
C ARG A 64 -16.93 2.02 24.51
N ARG A 65 -15.99 1.10 24.42
CA ARG A 65 -16.07 -0.17 25.14
C ARG A 65 -16.04 0.00 26.66
N ARG A 66 -15.24 0.92 27.18
CA ARG A 66 -15.23 1.26 28.61
C ARG A 66 -16.54 1.89 29.04
N GLU A 67 -17.03 2.88 28.29
CA GLU A 67 -18.30 3.55 28.56
C GLU A 67 -19.47 2.57 28.58
N LEU A 68 -19.49 1.62 27.66
CA LEU A 68 -20.51 0.58 27.63
C LEU A 68 -20.49 -0.30 28.88
N ARG A 69 -19.32 -0.69 29.37
CA ARG A 69 -19.18 -1.48 30.60
C ARG A 69 -19.67 -0.74 31.84
N GLU A 70 -19.51 0.56 31.88
CA GLU A 70 -19.92 1.41 33.01
C GLU A 70 -21.42 1.73 33.03
N ALA A 71 -22.05 1.80 31.85
CA ALA A 71 -23.43 2.31 31.70
C ALA A 71 -24.51 1.24 31.47
N ALA A 72 -24.15 -0.06 31.39
CA ALA A 72 -24.98 -1.06 30.74
C ALA A 72 -26.07 -1.66 31.63
N THR A 73 -27.32 -1.65 31.13
CA THR A 73 -28.32 -2.67 31.41
C THR A 73 -28.01 -3.93 30.60
N PRO A 74 -28.26 -5.17 31.09
CA PRO A 74 -27.83 -6.41 30.41
C PRO A 74 -28.31 -6.56 28.98
N ARG A 75 -29.50 -6.10 28.62
CA ARG A 75 -30.07 -6.18 27.26
C ARG A 75 -29.44 -5.23 26.27
N LYS A 76 -29.18 -4.01 26.69
CA LYS A 76 -28.53 -3.00 25.87
C LYS A 76 -27.06 -3.31 25.67
N ALA A 77 -26.40 -3.84 26.69
CA ALA A 77 -25.03 -4.30 26.64
C ALA A 77 -24.81 -5.35 25.54
N SER A 78 -25.69 -6.35 25.43
CA SER A 78 -25.56 -7.42 24.43
C SER A 78 -25.64 -6.92 22.99
N ALA A 79 -26.59 -6.02 22.67
CA ALA A 79 -26.74 -5.46 21.33
C ALA A 79 -25.55 -4.54 20.96
N ASP A 80 -25.09 -3.72 21.89
CA ASP A 80 -23.97 -2.81 21.69
C ASP A 80 -22.64 -3.55 21.64
N GLU A 81 -22.48 -4.64 22.40
CA GLU A 81 -21.30 -5.53 22.31
C GLU A 81 -21.18 -6.19 20.93
N GLN A 82 -22.29 -6.62 20.33
CA GLN A 82 -22.29 -7.17 18.97
C GLN A 82 -21.83 -6.15 17.94
N LYS A 83 -22.25 -4.89 18.05
CA LYS A 83 -21.79 -3.78 17.20
C LYS A 83 -20.28 -3.55 17.37
N LEU A 84 -19.79 -3.55 18.61
CA LEU A 84 -18.38 -3.37 18.91
C LEU A 84 -17.52 -4.50 18.35
N VAL A 85 -17.99 -5.75 18.39
CA VAL A 85 -17.29 -6.89 17.78
C VAL A 85 -17.14 -6.70 16.26
N LEU A 86 -18.18 -6.22 15.57
CA LEU A 86 -18.14 -5.92 14.14
C LEU A 86 -17.19 -4.77 13.82
N GLU A 87 -17.21 -3.71 14.63
CA GLU A 87 -16.29 -2.57 14.46
C GLU A 87 -14.84 -2.99 14.67
N ASP A 88 -14.55 -3.81 15.68
CA ASP A 88 -13.21 -4.35 15.91
C ASP A 88 -12.72 -5.17 14.72
N ALA A 89 -13.56 -6.05 14.19
CA ALA A 89 -13.25 -6.81 13.00
C ALA A 89 -12.93 -5.92 11.78
N LEU A 90 -13.68 -4.85 11.57
CA LEU A 90 -13.43 -3.88 10.49
C LEU A 90 -12.11 -3.13 10.68
N ILE A 91 -11.77 -2.74 11.91
CA ILE A 91 -10.48 -2.11 12.22
C ILE A 91 -9.32 -3.07 11.95
N GLU A 92 -9.45 -4.33 12.35
CA GLU A 92 -8.43 -5.35 12.11
C GLU A 92 -8.27 -5.68 10.62
N ASP A 93 -9.37 -5.75 9.87
CA ASP A 93 -9.31 -5.92 8.41
C ASP A 93 -8.63 -4.74 7.72
N ARG A 94 -8.89 -3.54 8.19
CA ARG A 94 -8.23 -2.32 7.71
C ARG A 94 -6.73 -2.34 7.96
N GLN A 95 -6.30 -2.80 9.14
CA GLN A 95 -4.88 -2.98 9.46
C GLN A 95 -4.22 -4.04 8.58
N ARG A 96 -4.88 -5.18 8.36
CA ARG A 96 -4.36 -6.23 7.47
C ARG A 96 -4.21 -5.72 6.04
N ALA A 97 -5.20 -5.00 5.53
CA ALA A 97 -5.12 -4.40 4.19
C ALA A 97 -3.93 -3.45 4.05
N LEU A 98 -3.68 -2.62 5.08
CA LEU A 98 -2.51 -1.73 5.09
C LEU A 98 -1.19 -2.52 5.12
N ASN A 99 -1.10 -3.57 5.92
CA ASN A 99 0.07 -4.43 5.99
C ASN A 99 0.35 -5.13 4.66
N ASP A 100 -0.69 -5.61 3.98
CA ASP A 100 -0.59 -6.22 2.65
C ASP A 100 -0.11 -5.20 1.60
N GLN A 101 -0.62 -3.98 1.64
CA GLN A 101 -0.16 -2.90 0.77
C GLN A 101 1.32 -2.58 0.99
N ARG A 102 1.77 -2.54 2.24
CA ARG A 102 3.19 -2.32 2.58
C ARG A 102 4.08 -3.45 2.08
N MET A 103 3.62 -4.69 2.19
CA MET A 103 4.34 -5.84 1.67
C MET A 103 4.47 -5.77 0.15
N LEU A 104 3.37 -5.52 -0.57
CA LEU A 104 3.37 -5.35 -2.02
C LEU A 104 4.25 -4.18 -2.47
N GLU A 105 4.24 -3.08 -1.73
CA GLU A 105 5.13 -1.94 -2.00
C GLU A 105 6.60 -2.31 -1.84
N GLY A 106 6.95 -3.10 -0.82
CA GLY A 106 8.31 -3.62 -0.65
C GLY A 106 8.76 -4.47 -1.84
N LEU A 107 7.92 -5.38 -2.30
CA LEU A 107 8.18 -6.21 -3.48
C LEU A 107 8.30 -5.37 -4.77
N ARG A 108 7.43 -4.37 -4.93
CA ARG A 108 7.51 -3.43 -6.06
C ARG A 108 8.82 -2.66 -6.05
N ARG A 109 9.25 -2.16 -4.90
CA ARG A 109 10.54 -1.45 -4.76
C ARG A 109 11.70 -2.32 -5.17
N ASP A 110 11.73 -3.56 -4.72
CA ASP A 110 12.78 -4.52 -5.06
C ASP A 110 12.81 -4.79 -6.56
N ALA A 111 11.65 -4.96 -7.20
CA ALA A 111 11.54 -5.14 -8.64
C ALA A 111 12.01 -3.90 -9.41
N MET A 112 11.60 -2.70 -9.00
CA MET A 112 12.03 -1.44 -9.62
C MET A 112 13.55 -1.24 -9.49
N ASP A 113 14.10 -1.52 -8.33
CA ASP A 113 15.54 -1.38 -8.09
C ASP A 113 16.34 -2.40 -8.91
N ALA A 114 15.83 -3.63 -9.06
CA ALA A 114 16.45 -4.64 -9.93
C ALA A 114 16.42 -4.23 -11.41
N MET A 115 15.28 -3.75 -11.91
CA MET A 115 15.14 -3.25 -13.28
C MET A 115 16.05 -2.06 -13.55
N ARG A 116 16.18 -1.14 -12.61
CA ARG A 116 17.09 0.01 -12.73
C ARG A 116 18.54 -0.42 -12.79
N ARG A 117 18.95 -1.33 -11.93
CA ARG A 117 20.33 -1.88 -11.96
C ARG A 117 20.63 -2.58 -13.29
N HIS A 118 19.69 -3.39 -13.77
CA HIS A 118 19.81 -4.05 -15.06
C HIS A 118 19.94 -3.04 -16.20
N PHE A 119 19.08 -2.03 -16.23
CA PHE A 119 19.12 -0.97 -17.23
C PHE A 119 20.45 -0.22 -17.24
N LEU A 120 20.95 0.16 -16.06
CA LEU A 120 22.23 0.87 -15.94
C LEU A 120 23.42 -0.01 -16.37
N ALA A 121 23.38 -1.30 -16.08
CA ALA A 121 24.45 -2.23 -16.43
C ALA A 121 24.48 -2.55 -17.93
N HIS A 122 23.32 -2.69 -18.57
CA HIS A 122 23.22 -3.20 -19.94
C HIS A 122 22.85 -2.15 -21.00
N CYS A 123 22.26 -1.03 -20.61
CA CYS A 123 21.73 -0.03 -21.54
C CYS A 123 22.41 1.34 -21.45
N ALA A 124 23.20 1.60 -20.41
CA ALA A 124 23.78 2.92 -20.13
C ALA A 124 24.98 3.26 -21.02
N THR A 125 25.69 2.26 -21.50
CA THR A 125 26.82 2.45 -22.38
C THR A 125 26.34 2.48 -23.83
N GLY A 126 26.21 3.64 -24.46
CA GLY A 126 25.73 3.84 -25.83
C GLY A 126 26.56 3.13 -26.92
N LYS A 127 27.21 2.03 -26.60
CA LYS A 127 28.07 1.25 -27.52
C LYS A 127 27.36 0.11 -28.26
N ASP A 128 26.10 -0.23 -27.88
CA ASP A 128 25.37 -1.36 -28.46
C ASP A 128 24.36 -0.98 -29.53
N LYS A 129 24.54 0.17 -30.19
CA LYS A 129 23.82 0.52 -31.41
C LYS A 129 24.79 0.38 -32.60
N LYS A 130 25.04 -0.82 -32.98
CA LYS A 130 25.48 -1.14 -34.36
C LYS A 130 24.67 -2.32 -34.88
#